data_f250ba5f43c99bfab31d0b30c19438b3
#
_entry.id   f250ba5f43c99bfab31d0b30c19438b3
#
_cell.length_a   1.000
_cell.length_b   1.000
_cell.length_c   1.000
_cell.angle_alpha   90.00
_cell.angle_beta   90.00
_cell.angle_gamma   90.00
#
_symmetry.space_group_name_H-M   'P 1'
#
loop_
_entity.id
_entity.type
_entity.pdbx_description
1 polymer ?
#
loop_
_entity_poly.entity_id
_entity_poly.type
_entity_poly.pdbx_seq_one_letter_code
_entity_poly.pdbx_strand_id
1 'polypeptide(L)'
;MKQQIQLRRREAVDGVDLPADLPPLLQRLYASRGVRSAQELERGVKGMLPWTQLTGVEKAVEMLHEAFQKGLHIVVVGDFDADGATSTALSVLALRALGYGNVSYLVPNRFEDGYGLSPEVVEQAHARGAQMIMTVDNGISSHSGVDYAHALGIPVLVTDHHLPGDTLPAAEAIVNPNLRDCDFPSKSLAGVGVAFYLMLALRTFLRDNGWFEARGIAAPNLAELLDLVALGTVADVVPLDANNRILTWQGLSRIRAGKCRPGIKALLEISNRDPQKLAASDLGFALGPRLNAAGRLDDMSVGVALLLCDNIGEARVLANELDALNQTRKEIEQGMQAEALTLCQQLERSSDTLPGGLAMYHPQWHQGVVGILASRIKERFHRPVIAFAPTGDGTLKGSGRSIQGLHMRDALERLDTLYPGLILKFGGHAMAAGLSLEEARFEEFQQRFGELVTEWLDPALLQGEVVSDGPLEAAEMSMEVAQMLRDAGPWGQMFPEPLFDGRFRLLQQRLVGERHLKVMVEPVDGGPLLDGIAFNIDTSIWPDNGVREVQLAYKLDINEFRGNRSLQLIIDHLWPN
;
A
#
# COMPACT_ATOMS: atom_id res chain seq x y z
N MET A 1 -29.85 -3.17 -11.46
CA MET A 1 -29.62 -1.84 -12.12
C MET A 1 -28.12 -1.66 -12.28
N LYS A 2 -27.64 -1.28 -13.46
CA LYS A 2 -26.22 -0.92 -13.66
C LYS A 2 -25.93 0.31 -12.80
N GLN A 3 -24.93 0.23 -11.94
CA GLN A 3 -24.52 1.37 -11.13
C GLN A 3 -24.07 2.49 -12.06
N GLN A 4 -24.72 3.66 -12.01
CA GLN A 4 -24.28 4.84 -12.75
C GLN A 4 -23.07 5.42 -12.03
N ILE A 5 -21.88 5.17 -12.56
CA ILE A 5 -20.66 5.84 -12.11
C ILE A 5 -20.72 7.29 -12.61
N GLN A 6 -20.55 8.23 -11.69
CA GLN A 6 -20.59 9.65 -12.01
C GLN A 6 -19.18 10.19 -12.24
N LEU A 7 -19.06 11.08 -13.23
CA LEU A 7 -17.82 11.83 -13.44
C LEU A 7 -17.87 13.11 -12.59
N ARG A 8 -16.88 13.28 -11.71
CA ARG A 8 -16.69 14.51 -10.94
C ARG A 8 -15.32 15.10 -11.24
N ARG A 9 -15.26 16.37 -11.53
CA ARG A 9 -13.99 17.09 -11.69
C ARG A 9 -13.48 17.60 -10.36
N ARG A 10 -12.16 17.54 -10.16
CA ARG A 10 -11.51 18.18 -9.02
C ARG A 10 -11.74 19.67 -9.06
N GLU A 11 -11.93 20.26 -7.91
CA GLU A 11 -12.05 21.70 -7.80
C GLU A 11 -10.72 22.39 -8.14
N ALA A 12 -10.81 23.50 -8.87
CA ALA A 12 -9.68 24.38 -9.08
C ALA A 12 -9.28 25.02 -7.74
N VAL A 13 -7.98 25.13 -7.50
CA VAL A 13 -7.45 25.75 -6.29
C VAL A 13 -6.58 26.94 -6.71
N ASP A 14 -6.99 28.13 -6.31
CA ASP A 14 -6.29 29.38 -6.58
C ASP A 14 -5.39 29.80 -5.40
N GLY A 15 -4.48 30.75 -5.66
CA GLY A 15 -3.68 31.40 -4.62
C GLY A 15 -2.57 30.53 -4.03
N VAL A 16 -2.03 29.58 -4.79
CA VAL A 16 -0.87 28.76 -4.41
C VAL A 16 0.43 29.41 -4.88
N ASP A 17 1.48 29.34 -4.05
CA ASP A 17 2.81 29.87 -4.33
C ASP A 17 3.69 28.80 -5.01
N LEU A 18 3.37 28.47 -6.27
CA LEU A 18 4.13 27.53 -7.09
C LEU A 18 5.10 28.27 -8.01
N PRO A 19 6.21 27.64 -8.44
CA PRO A 19 7.17 28.25 -9.35
C PRO A 19 6.51 28.76 -10.63
N ALA A 20 6.81 30.00 -11.01
CA ALA A 20 6.21 30.65 -12.18
C ALA A 20 6.63 30.02 -13.52
N ASP A 21 7.76 29.32 -13.54
CA ASP A 21 8.28 28.57 -14.68
C ASP A 21 7.68 27.15 -14.80
N LEU A 22 6.89 26.72 -13.82
CA LEU A 22 6.19 25.45 -13.87
C LEU A 22 5.08 25.51 -14.94
N PRO A 23 4.97 24.52 -15.85
CA PRO A 23 3.91 24.47 -16.84
C PRO A 23 2.51 24.63 -16.22
N PRO A 24 1.59 25.41 -16.80
CA PRO A 24 0.26 25.68 -16.23
C PRO A 24 -0.52 24.40 -15.88
N LEU A 25 -0.40 23.36 -16.73
CA LEU A 25 -1.00 22.05 -16.44
C LEU A 25 -0.49 21.46 -15.13
N LEU A 26 0.82 21.49 -14.88
CA LEU A 26 1.40 20.97 -13.63
C LEU A 26 1.03 21.83 -12.43
N GLN A 27 0.95 23.18 -12.58
CA GLN A 27 0.47 24.04 -11.52
C GLN A 27 -0.95 23.65 -11.08
N ARG A 28 -1.86 23.46 -12.04
CA ARG A 28 -3.23 23.02 -11.79
C ARG A 28 -3.28 21.66 -11.09
N LEU A 29 -2.50 20.69 -11.59
CA LEU A 29 -2.46 19.32 -11.06
C LEU A 29 -1.91 19.27 -9.63
N TYR A 30 -0.84 19.99 -9.34
CA TYR A 30 -0.25 20.01 -8.00
C TYR A 30 -1.13 20.75 -7.00
N ALA A 31 -1.68 21.90 -7.40
CA ALA A 31 -2.59 22.67 -6.55
C ALA A 31 -3.82 21.84 -6.14
N SER A 32 -4.43 21.11 -7.07
CA SER A 32 -5.59 20.25 -6.81
C SER A 32 -5.26 19.03 -5.92
N ARG A 33 -3.98 18.72 -5.74
CA ARG A 33 -3.47 17.67 -4.84
C ARG A 33 -2.94 18.19 -3.52
N GLY A 34 -3.21 19.45 -3.23
CA GLY A 34 -2.87 20.06 -1.95
C GLY A 34 -1.48 20.67 -1.84
N VAL A 35 -0.69 20.69 -2.92
CA VAL A 35 0.60 21.38 -2.94
C VAL A 35 0.36 22.89 -2.86
N ARG A 36 1.02 23.56 -1.92
CA ARG A 36 0.83 24.98 -1.64
C ARG A 36 2.08 25.83 -1.91
N SER A 37 3.26 25.20 -1.93
CA SER A 37 4.53 25.92 -2.08
C SER A 37 5.54 25.14 -2.93
N ALA A 38 6.53 25.87 -3.46
CA ALA A 38 7.67 25.29 -4.18
C ALA A 38 8.46 24.27 -3.34
N GLN A 39 8.51 24.46 -2.02
CA GLN A 39 9.24 23.55 -1.12
C GLN A 39 8.63 22.14 -1.10
N GLU A 40 7.32 22.03 -1.26
CA GLU A 40 6.64 20.73 -1.31
C GLU A 40 6.90 19.94 -2.62
N LEU A 41 7.50 20.60 -3.62
CA LEU A 41 7.96 19.99 -4.86
C LEU A 41 9.45 19.59 -4.82
N GLU A 42 10.13 19.85 -3.70
CA GLU A 42 11.53 19.43 -3.51
C GLU A 42 11.65 17.90 -3.59
N ARG A 43 12.67 17.44 -4.30
CA ARG A 43 12.96 16.00 -4.51
C ARG A 43 14.31 15.59 -3.94
N GLY A 44 15.11 16.57 -3.55
CA GLY A 44 16.43 16.36 -2.96
C GLY A 44 16.35 15.89 -1.51
N VAL A 45 17.31 15.09 -1.07
CA VAL A 45 17.40 14.62 0.33
C VAL A 45 17.50 15.76 1.35
N LYS A 46 17.88 16.97 0.91
CA LYS A 46 17.91 18.17 1.75
C LYS A 46 16.51 18.63 2.17
N GLY A 47 15.49 18.27 1.41
CA GLY A 47 14.10 18.58 1.73
C GLY A 47 13.46 17.59 2.72
N MET A 48 14.15 16.52 3.08
CA MET A 48 13.65 15.56 4.07
C MET A 48 13.49 16.23 5.43
N LEU A 49 12.44 15.83 6.15
CA LEU A 49 12.22 16.27 7.51
C LEU A 49 13.37 15.83 8.44
N PRO A 50 13.73 16.62 9.45
CA PRO A 50 14.78 16.23 10.39
C PRO A 50 14.29 15.13 11.34
N TRP A 51 15.09 14.08 11.51
CA TRP A 51 14.79 12.98 12.43
C TRP A 51 14.63 13.43 13.90
N THR A 52 15.22 14.58 14.26
CA THR A 52 15.14 15.17 15.60
C THR A 52 13.73 15.51 16.05
N GLN A 53 12.77 15.56 15.13
CA GLN A 53 11.35 15.82 15.44
C GLN A 53 10.57 14.52 15.74
N LEU A 54 11.17 13.33 15.55
CA LEU A 54 10.54 12.07 15.92
C LEU A 54 10.68 11.82 17.42
N THR A 55 9.57 11.82 18.13
CA THR A 55 9.54 11.51 19.57
C THR A 55 10.08 10.09 19.82
N GLY A 56 10.89 9.96 20.87
CA GLY A 56 11.47 8.68 21.30
C GLY A 56 12.74 8.26 20.54
N VAL A 57 13.11 8.94 19.45
CA VAL A 57 14.27 8.57 18.64
C VAL A 57 15.59 8.67 19.42
N GLU A 58 15.77 9.68 20.27
CA GLU A 58 17.00 9.85 21.05
C GLU A 58 17.19 8.69 22.03
N LYS A 59 16.12 8.34 22.76
CA LYS A 59 16.14 7.19 23.69
C LYS A 59 16.37 5.87 22.95
N ALA A 60 15.79 5.70 21.78
CA ALA A 60 16.01 4.52 20.93
C ALA A 60 17.48 4.42 20.47
N VAL A 61 18.09 5.53 20.10
CA VAL A 61 19.52 5.60 19.72
C VAL A 61 20.43 5.26 20.89
N GLU A 62 20.16 5.81 22.08
CA GLU A 62 20.90 5.48 23.30
C GLU A 62 20.83 3.98 23.61
N MET A 63 19.64 3.40 23.52
CA MET A 63 19.38 1.98 23.75
C MET A 63 20.13 1.08 22.77
N LEU A 64 20.12 1.43 21.46
CA LEU A 64 20.87 0.72 20.44
C LEU A 64 22.40 0.85 20.67
N HIS A 65 22.87 2.04 21.01
CA HIS A 65 24.28 2.26 21.32
C HIS A 65 24.73 1.45 22.53
N GLU A 66 23.92 1.38 23.58
CA GLU A 66 24.20 0.54 24.75
C GLU A 66 24.26 -0.95 24.38
N ALA A 67 23.31 -1.41 23.53
CA ALA A 67 23.34 -2.77 23.02
C ALA A 67 24.63 -3.06 22.22
N PHE A 68 25.09 -2.09 21.41
CA PHE A 68 26.34 -2.20 20.67
C PHE A 68 27.57 -2.31 21.61
N GLN A 69 27.59 -1.51 22.67
CA GLN A 69 28.68 -1.55 23.63
C GLN A 69 28.73 -2.87 24.39
N LYS A 70 27.56 -3.41 24.74
CA LYS A 70 27.45 -4.69 25.50
C LYS A 70 27.52 -5.92 24.58
N GLY A 71 27.51 -5.77 23.27
CA GLY A 71 27.50 -6.87 22.33
C GLY A 71 26.22 -7.70 22.34
N LEU A 72 25.07 -7.10 22.70
CA LEU A 72 23.80 -7.82 22.84
C LEU A 72 23.30 -8.36 21.49
N HIS A 73 22.72 -9.56 21.48
CA HIS A 73 22.05 -10.08 20.29
C HIS A 73 20.71 -9.37 20.09
N ILE A 74 20.63 -8.56 19.04
CA ILE A 74 19.42 -7.84 18.63
C ILE A 74 18.62 -8.70 17.66
N VAL A 75 17.37 -9.01 18.00
CA VAL A 75 16.43 -9.66 17.09
C VAL A 75 15.45 -8.61 16.57
N VAL A 76 15.48 -8.36 15.26
CA VAL A 76 14.52 -7.49 14.57
C VAL A 76 13.27 -8.29 14.27
N VAL A 77 12.13 -7.89 14.85
CA VAL A 77 10.84 -8.53 14.65
C VAL A 77 10.01 -7.69 13.66
N GLY A 78 9.81 -8.20 12.45
CA GLY A 78 9.08 -7.54 11.38
C GLY A 78 7.60 -7.86 11.36
N ASP A 79 6.90 -7.33 10.34
CA ASP A 79 5.56 -7.74 9.96
C ASP A 79 5.59 -8.62 8.69
N PHE A 80 4.49 -9.30 8.41
CA PHE A 80 4.36 -10.30 7.33
C PHE A 80 3.90 -9.70 5.99
N ASP A 81 4.11 -8.41 5.74
CA ASP A 81 3.84 -7.77 4.46
C ASP A 81 5.10 -7.10 3.85
N ALA A 82 4.93 -6.41 2.73
CA ALA A 82 6.06 -5.81 2.02
C ALA A 82 6.71 -4.67 2.82
N ASP A 83 5.95 -3.90 3.62
CA ASP A 83 6.53 -2.86 4.47
C ASP A 83 7.32 -3.49 5.63
N GLY A 84 6.76 -4.50 6.30
CA GLY A 84 7.46 -5.26 7.32
C GLY A 84 8.74 -5.92 6.79
N ALA A 85 8.69 -6.52 5.60
CA ALA A 85 9.86 -7.14 4.97
C ALA A 85 10.95 -6.13 4.61
N THR A 86 10.58 -4.98 4.02
CA THR A 86 11.53 -3.91 3.69
C THR A 86 12.10 -3.24 4.94
N SER A 87 11.28 -3.04 5.97
CA SER A 87 11.69 -2.52 7.28
C SER A 87 12.70 -3.44 7.96
N THR A 88 12.44 -4.74 7.95
CA THR A 88 13.32 -5.77 8.51
C THR A 88 14.66 -5.79 7.77
N ALA A 89 14.62 -5.89 6.45
CA ALA A 89 15.83 -5.92 5.63
C ALA A 89 16.66 -4.64 5.80
N LEU A 90 16.01 -3.47 5.78
CA LEU A 90 16.66 -2.18 5.97
C LEU A 90 17.38 -2.13 7.34
N SER A 91 16.69 -2.51 8.41
CA SER A 91 17.24 -2.46 9.76
C SER A 91 18.45 -3.38 9.93
N VAL A 92 18.35 -4.62 9.47
CA VAL A 92 19.47 -5.58 9.51
C VAL A 92 20.67 -5.08 8.70
N LEU A 93 20.44 -4.58 7.49
CA LEU A 93 21.50 -4.04 6.63
C LEU A 93 22.16 -2.79 7.21
N ALA A 94 21.33 -1.86 7.72
CA ALA A 94 21.84 -0.64 8.34
C ALA A 94 22.68 -0.95 9.58
N LEU A 95 22.19 -1.80 10.49
CA LEU A 95 22.93 -2.19 11.70
C LEU A 95 24.28 -2.84 11.34
N ARG A 96 24.30 -3.75 10.36
CA ARG A 96 25.55 -4.36 9.86
C ARG A 96 26.50 -3.33 9.23
N ALA A 97 25.98 -2.43 8.42
CA ALA A 97 26.77 -1.36 7.80
C ALA A 97 27.34 -0.37 8.85
N LEU A 98 26.63 -0.16 9.96
CA LEU A 98 27.09 0.63 11.10
C LEU A 98 28.18 -0.10 11.94
N GLY A 99 28.57 -1.30 11.55
CA GLY A 99 29.61 -2.08 12.20
C GLY A 99 29.11 -2.98 13.33
N TYR A 100 27.81 -3.32 13.34
CA TYR A 100 27.21 -4.21 14.32
C TYR A 100 26.66 -5.48 13.68
N GLY A 101 27.37 -6.61 13.88
CA GLY A 101 27.05 -7.89 13.24
C GLY A 101 26.16 -8.82 14.07
N ASN A 102 25.98 -8.56 15.38
CA ASN A 102 25.18 -9.44 16.24
C ASN A 102 23.69 -9.11 16.14
N VAL A 103 23.15 -9.24 14.93
CA VAL A 103 21.76 -8.96 14.58
C VAL A 103 21.18 -10.08 13.73
N SER A 104 20.00 -10.52 14.10
CA SER A 104 19.16 -11.44 13.31
C SER A 104 17.73 -10.90 13.21
N TYR A 105 16.87 -11.62 12.51
CA TYR A 105 15.49 -11.22 12.35
C TYR A 105 14.52 -12.38 12.57
N LEU A 106 13.26 -12.03 12.84
CA LEU A 106 12.12 -12.91 12.96
C LEU A 106 10.92 -12.25 12.31
N VAL A 107 10.19 -13.00 11.49
CA VAL A 107 8.91 -12.55 10.94
C VAL A 107 7.82 -13.49 11.47
N PRO A 108 6.77 -12.96 12.13
CA PRO A 108 5.66 -13.77 12.58
C PRO A 108 4.91 -14.41 11.43
N ASN A 109 4.42 -15.64 11.64
CA ASN A 109 3.52 -16.28 10.70
C ASN A 109 2.08 -15.79 10.95
N ARG A 110 1.44 -15.23 9.93
CA ARG A 110 0.07 -14.70 10.01
C ARG A 110 -0.96 -15.69 10.56
N PHE A 111 -0.79 -16.97 10.28
CA PHE A 111 -1.75 -18.02 10.60
C PHE A 111 -1.53 -18.62 11.99
N GLU A 112 -0.27 -18.70 12.42
CA GLU A 112 0.15 -19.35 13.67
C GLU A 112 0.33 -18.34 14.81
N ASP A 113 1.03 -17.22 14.54
CA ASP A 113 1.44 -16.26 15.57
C ASP A 113 0.48 -15.05 15.66
N GLY A 114 -0.30 -14.79 14.63
CA GLY A 114 -1.14 -13.59 14.53
C GLY A 114 -0.36 -12.36 14.09
N TYR A 115 -0.77 -11.18 14.59
CA TYR A 115 -0.19 -9.89 14.22
C TYR A 115 0.68 -9.32 15.35
N GLY A 116 1.85 -8.80 14.97
CA GLY A 116 2.74 -8.04 15.85
C GLY A 116 3.53 -8.88 16.83
N LEU A 117 4.06 -8.23 17.87
CA LEU A 117 4.86 -8.88 18.91
C LEU A 117 3.91 -9.53 19.94
N SER A 118 3.56 -10.79 19.72
CA SER A 118 2.83 -11.62 20.70
C SER A 118 3.78 -12.30 21.68
N PRO A 119 3.29 -12.86 22.82
CA PRO A 119 4.11 -13.68 23.72
C PRO A 119 4.78 -14.87 23.01
N GLU A 120 4.09 -15.49 22.04
CA GLU A 120 4.60 -16.61 21.24
C GLU A 120 5.78 -16.17 20.36
N VAL A 121 5.69 -14.99 19.75
CA VAL A 121 6.77 -14.40 18.94
C VAL A 121 7.97 -14.04 19.84
N VAL A 122 7.73 -13.52 21.04
CA VAL A 122 8.79 -13.25 22.02
C VAL A 122 9.49 -14.55 22.45
N GLU A 123 8.74 -15.63 22.68
CA GLU A 123 9.31 -16.94 22.99
C GLU A 123 10.21 -17.46 21.87
N GLN A 124 9.78 -17.30 20.62
CA GLN A 124 10.59 -17.66 19.45
C GLN A 124 11.88 -16.80 19.38
N ALA A 125 11.79 -15.50 19.67
CA ALA A 125 12.95 -14.61 19.72
C ALA A 125 13.90 -15.02 20.86
N HIS A 126 13.37 -15.33 22.04
CA HIS A 126 14.14 -15.82 23.20
C HIS A 126 14.86 -17.13 22.89
N ALA A 127 14.18 -18.09 22.26
CA ALA A 127 14.77 -19.36 21.82
C ALA A 127 15.92 -19.18 20.81
N ARG A 128 15.92 -18.08 20.05
CA ARG A 128 17.03 -17.68 19.16
C ARG A 128 18.15 -16.91 19.88
N GLY A 129 18.03 -16.74 21.19
CA GLY A 129 19.01 -16.05 22.01
C GLY A 129 18.90 -14.51 21.99
N ALA A 130 17.71 -13.96 21.75
CA ALA A 130 17.47 -12.53 21.80
C ALA A 130 17.85 -11.96 23.18
N GLN A 131 18.66 -10.91 23.18
CA GLN A 131 18.99 -10.12 24.35
C GLN A 131 18.40 -8.71 24.29
N MET A 132 17.90 -8.33 23.13
CA MET A 132 17.11 -7.14 22.83
C MET A 132 16.18 -7.44 21.66
N ILE A 133 14.95 -7.01 21.73
CA ILE A 133 13.99 -7.05 20.62
C ILE A 133 13.81 -5.63 20.07
N MET A 134 13.87 -5.50 18.73
CA MET A 134 13.50 -4.30 18.01
C MET A 134 12.35 -4.65 17.06
N THR A 135 11.15 -4.10 17.29
CA THR A 135 10.07 -4.27 16.32
C THR A 135 10.18 -3.25 15.18
N VAL A 136 9.77 -3.65 14.00
CA VAL A 136 9.65 -2.77 12.82
C VAL A 136 8.31 -3.00 12.16
N ASP A 137 7.59 -1.91 11.87
CA ASP A 137 6.26 -1.93 11.28
C ASP A 137 5.20 -2.64 12.13
N ASN A 138 5.45 -2.80 13.41
CA ASN A 138 4.52 -3.35 14.39
C ASN A 138 4.95 -2.99 15.82
N GLY A 139 4.11 -3.31 16.79
CA GLY A 139 4.48 -3.25 18.19
C GLY A 139 3.73 -2.19 19.00
N ILE A 140 3.14 -1.17 18.39
CA ILE A 140 2.44 -0.07 19.10
C ILE A 140 1.25 -0.56 19.95
N SER A 141 0.70 -1.71 19.66
CA SER A 141 -0.41 -2.35 20.38
C SER A 141 -0.01 -3.65 21.08
N SER A 142 1.29 -3.97 21.15
CA SER A 142 1.81 -5.26 21.60
C SER A 142 2.06 -5.29 23.12
N HIS A 143 1.05 -4.92 23.93
CA HIS A 143 1.17 -4.88 25.40
C HIS A 143 1.63 -6.22 26.00
N SER A 144 0.91 -7.30 25.69
CA SER A 144 1.20 -8.63 26.24
C SER A 144 2.58 -9.17 25.81
N GLY A 145 2.99 -8.88 24.57
CA GLY A 145 4.32 -9.27 24.08
C GLY A 145 5.44 -8.52 24.79
N VAL A 146 5.28 -7.20 24.98
CA VAL A 146 6.26 -6.39 25.72
C VAL A 146 6.35 -6.84 27.19
N ASP A 147 5.21 -7.06 27.85
CA ASP A 147 5.18 -7.54 29.23
C ASP A 147 5.86 -8.91 29.35
N TYR A 148 5.64 -9.81 28.39
CA TYR A 148 6.27 -11.12 28.38
C TYR A 148 7.79 -11.03 28.12
N ALA A 149 8.24 -10.15 27.21
CA ALA A 149 9.65 -9.90 26.99
C ALA A 149 10.35 -9.40 28.26
N HIS A 150 9.70 -8.48 29.00
CA HIS A 150 10.20 -8.01 30.29
C HIS A 150 10.29 -9.12 31.35
N ALA A 151 9.31 -10.03 31.40
CA ALA A 151 9.35 -11.19 32.28
C ALA A 151 10.58 -12.10 32.00
N LEU A 152 11.06 -12.11 30.76
CA LEU A 152 12.27 -12.82 30.33
C LEU A 152 13.55 -11.96 30.44
N GLY A 153 13.45 -10.71 30.89
CA GLY A 153 14.57 -9.79 31.00
C GLY A 153 15.07 -9.23 29.65
N ILE A 154 14.23 -9.25 28.64
CA ILE A 154 14.54 -8.78 27.28
C ILE A 154 13.95 -7.38 27.07
N PRO A 155 14.77 -6.32 26.92
CA PRO A 155 14.31 -4.99 26.60
C PRO A 155 13.74 -4.91 25.17
N VAL A 156 12.71 -4.06 24.98
CA VAL A 156 11.99 -3.90 23.70
C VAL A 156 12.07 -2.46 23.21
N LEU A 157 12.54 -2.30 21.98
CA LEU A 157 12.45 -1.07 21.21
C LEU A 157 11.34 -1.23 20.16
N VAL A 158 10.33 -0.39 20.21
CA VAL A 158 9.24 -0.37 19.21
C VAL A 158 9.51 0.69 18.17
N THR A 159 9.52 0.30 16.88
CA THR A 159 9.37 1.21 15.75
C THR A 159 8.14 0.82 14.95
N ASP A 160 7.22 1.77 14.79
CA ASP A 160 5.92 1.53 14.17
C ASP A 160 5.36 2.82 13.56
N HIS A 161 4.37 2.72 12.72
CA HIS A 161 3.65 3.85 12.16
C HIS A 161 2.11 3.74 12.33
N HIS A 162 1.64 2.62 12.82
CA HIS A 162 0.22 2.41 13.08
C HIS A 162 -0.30 3.35 14.16
N LEU A 163 -1.59 3.64 14.12
CA LEU A 163 -2.23 4.51 15.13
C LEU A 163 -2.17 3.84 16.52
N PRO A 164 -1.71 4.56 17.54
CA PRO A 164 -1.69 4.04 18.90
C PRO A 164 -3.10 3.89 19.45
N GLY A 165 -3.28 2.93 20.35
CA GLY A 165 -4.49 2.82 21.17
C GLY A 165 -4.53 3.88 22.28
N ASP A 166 -5.48 3.70 23.22
CA ASP A 166 -5.59 4.61 24.38
C ASP A 166 -4.40 4.52 25.34
N THR A 167 -3.75 3.37 25.39
CA THR A 167 -2.54 3.10 26.18
C THR A 167 -1.43 2.62 25.26
N LEU A 168 -0.19 2.87 25.67
CA LEU A 168 1.00 2.39 24.99
C LEU A 168 1.60 1.18 25.71
N PRO A 169 2.25 0.24 24.99
CA PRO A 169 3.02 -0.82 25.64
C PRO A 169 4.18 -0.22 26.43
N ALA A 170 4.60 -0.91 27.50
CA ALA A 170 5.64 -0.43 28.40
C ALA A 170 7.07 -0.62 27.84
N ALA A 171 7.26 -0.53 26.53
CA ALA A 171 8.56 -0.66 25.88
C ALA A 171 9.54 0.42 26.35
N GLU A 172 10.85 0.10 26.36
CA GLU A 172 11.90 1.02 26.79
C GLU A 172 11.98 2.26 25.91
N ALA A 173 11.74 2.12 24.61
CA ALA A 173 11.58 3.24 23.68
C ALA A 173 10.54 2.91 22.62
N ILE A 174 9.79 3.93 22.19
CA ILE A 174 8.80 3.86 21.11
C ILE A 174 9.07 4.99 20.14
N VAL A 175 9.31 4.66 18.88
CA VAL A 175 9.45 5.60 17.76
C VAL A 175 8.28 5.41 16.82
N ASN A 176 7.34 6.36 16.83
CA ASN A 176 6.17 6.32 15.98
C ASN A 176 5.69 7.76 15.71
N PRO A 177 5.56 8.19 14.45
CA PRO A 177 5.14 9.56 14.11
C PRO A 177 3.70 9.86 14.55
N ASN A 178 2.90 8.84 14.83
CA ASN A 178 1.49 8.95 15.23
C ASN A 178 1.28 9.00 16.76
N LEU A 179 2.35 9.04 17.56
CA LEU A 179 2.21 9.35 19.00
C LEU A 179 1.57 10.72 19.19
N ARG A 180 0.76 10.85 20.26
CA ARG A 180 0.00 12.09 20.54
C ARG A 180 0.88 13.31 20.77
N ASP A 181 2.08 13.11 21.29
CA ASP A 181 3.09 14.11 21.61
C ASP A 181 4.24 14.18 20.60
N CYS A 182 4.08 13.58 19.44
CA CYS A 182 5.08 13.61 18.39
C CYS A 182 4.86 14.81 17.45
N ASP A 183 5.87 15.66 17.34
CA ASP A 183 5.83 16.88 16.48
C ASP A 183 6.29 16.60 15.04
N PHE A 184 6.64 15.36 14.70
CA PHE A 184 7.07 15.03 13.34
C PHE A 184 5.93 15.30 12.35
N PRO A 185 6.14 16.18 11.35
CA PRO A 185 5.05 16.66 10.51
C PRO A 185 4.41 15.60 9.61
N SER A 186 5.22 14.64 9.11
CA SER A 186 4.72 13.54 8.28
C SER A 186 4.14 12.42 9.15
N LYS A 187 2.82 12.41 9.29
CA LYS A 187 2.09 11.34 9.98
C LYS A 187 1.89 10.11 9.12
N SER A 188 2.34 10.17 7.88
CA SER A 188 2.11 9.16 6.85
C SER A 188 3.37 8.33 6.52
N LEU A 189 4.41 8.38 7.35
CA LEU A 189 5.55 7.47 7.14
C LEU A 189 5.06 6.01 7.15
N ALA A 190 5.58 5.19 6.25
CA ALA A 190 5.50 3.74 6.36
C ALA A 190 6.47 3.23 7.42
N GLY A 191 6.30 1.99 7.88
CA GLY A 191 7.21 1.37 8.87
C GLY A 191 8.67 1.41 8.45
N VAL A 192 8.96 1.17 7.16
CA VAL A 192 10.31 1.28 6.59
C VAL A 192 10.86 2.70 6.66
N GLY A 193 10.00 3.71 6.52
CA GLY A 193 10.38 5.11 6.68
C GLY A 193 10.78 5.43 8.12
N VAL A 194 10.02 4.94 9.10
CA VAL A 194 10.36 5.11 10.54
C VAL A 194 11.69 4.43 10.86
N ALA A 195 11.88 3.19 10.41
CA ALA A 195 13.15 2.47 10.58
C ALA A 195 14.31 3.21 9.94
N PHE A 196 14.13 3.76 8.73
CA PHE A 196 15.16 4.55 8.04
C PHE A 196 15.56 5.80 8.83
N TYR A 197 14.60 6.56 9.34
CA TYR A 197 14.85 7.74 10.17
C TYR A 197 15.61 7.40 11.47
N LEU A 198 15.24 6.30 12.12
CA LEU A 198 15.97 5.82 13.30
C LEU A 198 17.44 5.47 12.94
N MET A 199 17.67 4.80 11.81
CA MET A 199 19.03 4.46 11.39
C MET A 199 19.86 5.70 11.02
N LEU A 200 19.24 6.74 10.43
CA LEU A 200 19.90 8.03 10.21
C LEU A 200 20.31 8.70 11.52
N ALA A 201 19.43 8.69 12.52
CA ALA A 201 19.72 9.21 13.85
C ALA A 201 20.88 8.46 14.52
N LEU A 202 20.81 7.12 14.50
CA LEU A 202 21.86 6.26 15.05
C LEU A 202 23.21 6.48 14.36
N ARG A 203 23.22 6.55 13.03
CA ARG A 203 24.44 6.86 12.27
C ARG A 203 25.04 8.20 12.68
N THR A 204 24.21 9.23 12.85
CA THR A 204 24.64 10.56 13.26
C THR A 204 25.26 10.50 14.66
N PHE A 205 24.57 9.88 15.61
CA PHE A 205 25.05 9.72 16.98
C PHE A 205 26.38 8.96 17.04
N LEU A 206 26.50 7.82 16.34
CA LEU A 206 27.72 7.02 16.29
C LEU A 206 28.91 7.79 15.69
N ARG A 207 28.67 8.58 14.63
CA ARG A 207 29.68 9.45 14.02
C ARG A 207 30.17 10.50 15.02
N ASP A 208 29.24 11.19 15.66
CA ASP A 208 29.55 12.30 16.55
C ASP A 208 30.23 11.84 17.86
N ASN A 209 30.10 10.54 18.20
CA ASN A 209 30.78 9.89 19.33
C ASN A 209 32.03 9.08 18.91
N GLY A 210 32.57 9.25 17.71
CA GLY A 210 33.83 8.63 17.26
C GLY A 210 33.77 7.12 17.06
N TRP A 211 32.57 6.53 16.93
CA TRP A 211 32.39 5.08 16.77
C TRP A 211 33.11 4.50 15.55
N PHE A 212 33.02 5.17 14.42
CA PHE A 212 33.61 4.72 13.16
C PHE A 212 35.13 4.84 13.18
N GLU A 213 35.64 5.93 13.73
CA GLU A 213 37.08 6.16 13.88
C GLU A 213 37.73 5.12 14.80
N ALA A 214 37.11 4.85 15.96
CA ALA A 214 37.58 3.87 16.90
C ALA A 214 37.66 2.43 16.35
N ARG A 215 36.89 2.14 15.30
CA ARG A 215 36.84 0.83 14.61
C ARG A 215 37.55 0.79 13.28
N GLY A 216 38.05 1.93 12.80
CA GLY A 216 38.71 2.02 11.51
C GLY A 216 37.79 1.72 10.32
N ILE A 217 36.49 1.98 10.45
CA ILE A 217 35.50 1.80 9.40
C ILE A 217 34.94 3.16 8.95
N ALA A 218 34.55 3.26 7.68
CA ALA A 218 33.90 4.46 7.15
C ALA A 218 32.43 4.51 7.61
N ALA A 219 31.92 5.72 7.91
CA ALA A 219 30.50 5.91 8.15
C ALA A 219 29.71 5.57 6.88
N PRO A 220 28.71 4.65 6.94
CA PRO A 220 28.01 4.20 5.76
C PRO A 220 27.11 5.28 5.18
N ASN A 221 26.90 5.23 3.86
CA ASN A 221 25.90 6.05 3.17
C ASN A 221 24.54 5.35 3.19
N LEU A 222 23.70 5.66 4.17
CA LEU A 222 22.39 5.02 4.31
C LEU A 222 21.40 5.38 3.18
N ALA A 223 21.68 6.39 2.36
CA ALA A 223 20.89 6.65 1.15
C ALA A 223 20.91 5.47 0.17
N GLU A 224 21.84 4.54 0.31
CA GLU A 224 21.87 3.29 -0.45
C GLU A 224 20.70 2.36 -0.17
N LEU A 225 20.00 2.57 0.94
CA LEU A 225 18.81 1.80 1.35
C LEU A 225 17.48 2.46 0.94
N LEU A 226 17.52 3.59 0.22
CA LEU A 226 16.30 4.30 -0.20
C LEU A 226 15.50 3.52 -1.25
N ASP A 227 16.07 2.55 -1.93
CA ASP A 227 15.35 1.62 -2.79
C ASP A 227 14.35 0.76 -1.99
N LEU A 228 14.75 0.27 -0.80
CA LEU A 228 13.86 -0.42 0.14
C LEU A 228 12.79 0.50 0.70
N VAL A 229 13.19 1.74 1.06
CA VAL A 229 12.24 2.74 1.59
C VAL A 229 11.15 3.06 0.57
N ALA A 230 11.52 3.27 -0.70
CA ALA A 230 10.55 3.52 -1.75
C ALA A 230 9.60 2.33 -1.96
N LEU A 231 10.14 1.10 -1.96
CA LEU A 231 9.35 -0.11 -2.15
C LEU A 231 8.34 -0.29 -1.01
N GLY A 232 8.75 -0.24 0.26
CA GLY A 232 7.86 -0.39 1.40
C GLY A 232 6.82 0.73 1.46
N THR A 233 7.23 2.01 1.32
CA THR A 233 6.33 3.16 1.34
C THR A 233 5.20 3.05 0.31
N VAL A 234 5.52 2.64 -0.92
CA VAL A 234 4.51 2.50 -1.97
C VAL A 234 3.66 1.25 -1.78
N ALA A 235 4.26 0.14 -1.35
CA ALA A 235 3.55 -1.12 -1.15
C ALA A 235 2.56 -1.08 0.01
N ASP A 236 2.85 -0.31 1.05
CA ASP A 236 1.95 -0.10 2.20
C ASP A 236 0.79 0.87 1.90
N VAL A 237 0.85 1.55 0.75
CA VAL A 237 -0.23 2.46 0.29
C VAL A 237 -0.44 3.64 1.23
N VAL A 238 0.59 4.09 1.93
CA VAL A 238 0.53 5.31 2.74
C VAL A 238 0.41 6.57 1.87
N PRO A 239 -0.21 7.65 2.38
CA PRO A 239 -0.26 8.93 1.68
C PRO A 239 1.12 9.41 1.25
N LEU A 240 1.27 9.79 -0.01
CA LEU A 240 2.48 10.42 -0.54
C LEU A 240 2.48 11.92 -0.24
N ASP A 241 2.65 12.26 1.04
CA ASP A 241 2.94 13.62 1.45
C ASP A 241 4.31 14.10 0.93
N ALA A 242 4.67 15.35 1.18
CA ALA A 242 5.91 15.93 0.66
C ALA A 242 7.14 15.10 1.04
N ASN A 243 7.22 14.62 2.29
CA ASN A 243 8.34 13.83 2.76
C ASN A 243 8.40 12.43 2.11
N ASN A 244 7.28 11.74 2.04
CA ASN A 244 7.18 10.44 1.37
C ASN A 244 7.46 10.53 -0.13
N ARG A 245 7.09 11.65 -0.78
CA ARG A 245 7.47 11.89 -2.19
C ARG A 245 8.98 12.00 -2.37
N ILE A 246 9.69 12.68 -1.46
CA ILE A 246 11.16 12.74 -1.50
C ILE A 246 11.75 11.34 -1.36
N LEU A 247 11.35 10.59 -0.33
CA LEU A 247 11.85 9.23 -0.08
C LEU A 247 11.61 8.30 -1.29
N THR A 248 10.40 8.33 -1.82
CA THR A 248 10.00 7.52 -2.99
C THR A 248 10.77 7.94 -4.25
N TRP A 249 10.90 9.25 -4.50
CA TRP A 249 11.66 9.75 -5.64
C TRP A 249 13.14 9.35 -5.59
N GLN A 250 13.75 9.48 -4.43
CA GLN A 250 15.16 9.11 -4.23
C GLN A 250 15.39 7.61 -4.44
N GLY A 251 14.50 6.77 -3.92
CA GLY A 251 14.58 5.32 -4.14
C GLY A 251 14.37 4.94 -5.60
N LEU A 252 13.35 5.49 -6.27
CA LEU A 252 13.11 5.29 -7.70
C LEU A 252 14.30 5.74 -8.55
N SER A 253 14.90 6.89 -8.23
CA SER A 253 16.06 7.41 -8.95
C SER A 253 17.28 6.48 -8.84
N ARG A 254 17.49 5.87 -7.67
CA ARG A 254 18.54 4.85 -7.47
C ARG A 254 18.27 3.59 -8.28
N ILE A 255 17.04 3.10 -8.26
CA ILE A 255 16.65 1.90 -9.03
C ILE A 255 16.85 2.16 -10.53
N ARG A 256 16.39 3.31 -11.03
CA ARG A 256 16.57 3.74 -12.44
C ARG A 256 18.03 3.84 -12.84
N ALA A 257 18.89 4.25 -11.93
CA ALA A 257 20.34 4.32 -12.13
C ALA A 257 21.05 2.96 -12.00
N GLY A 258 20.33 1.86 -11.82
CA GLY A 258 20.89 0.52 -11.64
C GLY A 258 21.58 0.29 -10.29
N LYS A 259 21.38 1.20 -9.33
CA LYS A 259 22.01 1.17 -7.99
C LYS A 259 21.06 0.59 -6.93
N CYS A 260 20.28 -0.40 -7.28
CA CYS A 260 19.39 -1.10 -6.35
C CYS A 260 19.97 -2.44 -5.91
N ARG A 261 19.40 -2.98 -4.85
CA ARG A 261 19.76 -4.30 -4.34
C ARG A 261 19.45 -5.41 -5.33
N PRO A 262 20.23 -6.53 -5.30
CA PRO A 262 20.00 -7.69 -6.17
C PRO A 262 18.55 -8.23 -6.07
N GLY A 263 17.95 -8.25 -4.88
CA GLY A 263 16.56 -8.70 -4.71
C GLY A 263 15.55 -7.84 -5.47
N ILE A 264 15.68 -6.52 -5.41
CA ILE A 264 14.81 -5.61 -6.19
C ILE A 264 15.04 -5.80 -7.69
N LYS A 265 16.30 -5.93 -8.11
CA LYS A 265 16.64 -6.20 -9.51
C LYS A 265 16.01 -7.50 -10.02
N ALA A 266 16.06 -8.57 -9.24
CA ALA A 266 15.45 -9.85 -9.59
C ALA A 266 13.92 -9.75 -9.69
N LEU A 267 13.27 -8.99 -8.79
CA LEU A 267 11.82 -8.74 -8.88
C LEU A 267 11.44 -7.95 -10.14
N LEU A 268 12.26 -6.97 -10.55
CA LEU A 268 12.05 -6.22 -11.79
C LEU A 268 12.19 -7.12 -13.02
N GLU A 269 13.22 -7.96 -13.05
CA GLU A 269 13.44 -8.93 -14.14
C GLU A 269 12.25 -9.88 -14.30
N ILE A 270 11.78 -10.52 -13.22
CA ILE A 270 10.67 -11.48 -13.29
C ILE A 270 9.32 -10.82 -13.59
N SER A 271 9.15 -9.57 -13.23
CA SER A 271 7.94 -8.79 -13.52
C SER A 271 7.97 -8.10 -14.88
N ASN A 272 9.03 -8.30 -15.68
CA ASN A 272 9.25 -7.64 -16.98
C ASN A 272 9.13 -6.10 -16.88
N ARG A 273 9.72 -5.50 -15.85
CA ARG A 273 9.77 -4.05 -15.68
C ARG A 273 11.13 -3.52 -16.07
N ASP A 274 11.12 -2.50 -16.93
CA ASP A 274 12.35 -1.78 -17.30
C ASP A 274 12.75 -0.84 -16.15
N PRO A 275 13.91 -1.07 -15.50
CA PRO A 275 14.35 -0.22 -14.40
C PRO A 275 14.41 1.26 -14.76
N GLN A 276 14.80 1.61 -15.99
CA GLN A 276 15.00 3.00 -16.42
C GLN A 276 13.69 3.79 -16.52
N LYS A 277 12.56 3.08 -16.69
CA LYS A 277 11.22 3.66 -16.86
C LYS A 277 10.32 3.46 -15.64
N LEU A 278 10.87 2.93 -14.57
CA LEU A 278 10.12 2.53 -13.38
C LEU A 278 9.34 3.70 -12.79
N ALA A 279 8.06 3.52 -12.56
CA ALA A 279 7.19 4.43 -11.84
C ALA A 279 6.87 3.90 -10.43
N ALA A 280 6.35 4.76 -9.55
CA ALA A 280 5.91 4.32 -8.23
C ALA A 280 4.83 3.23 -8.31
N SER A 281 3.93 3.32 -9.30
CA SER A 281 2.91 2.29 -9.55
C SER A 281 3.50 0.90 -9.81
N ASP A 282 4.68 0.79 -10.42
CA ASP A 282 5.33 -0.50 -10.62
C ASP A 282 5.78 -1.13 -9.29
N LEU A 283 6.23 -0.32 -8.32
CA LEU A 283 6.54 -0.81 -6.98
C LEU A 283 5.29 -1.37 -6.30
N GLY A 284 4.16 -0.64 -6.39
CA GLY A 284 2.90 -1.04 -5.75
C GLY A 284 2.16 -2.18 -6.45
N PHE A 285 2.21 -2.26 -7.78
CA PHE A 285 1.40 -3.23 -8.56
C PHE A 285 2.20 -4.39 -9.17
N ALA A 286 3.53 -4.28 -9.24
CA ALA A 286 4.36 -5.36 -9.75
C ALA A 286 5.25 -6.00 -8.66
N LEU A 287 6.01 -5.23 -7.89
CA LEU A 287 6.94 -5.75 -6.88
C LEU A 287 6.25 -6.09 -5.56
N GLY A 288 5.51 -5.14 -4.99
CA GLY A 288 4.82 -5.29 -3.70
C GLY A 288 3.92 -6.53 -3.62
N PRO A 289 3.07 -6.83 -4.63
CA PRO A 289 2.21 -8.00 -4.61
C PRO A 289 2.95 -9.34 -4.55
N ARG A 290 4.17 -9.42 -5.10
CA ARG A 290 5.02 -10.62 -5.04
C ARG A 290 5.54 -10.85 -3.62
N LEU A 291 6.02 -9.80 -2.96
CA LEU A 291 6.39 -9.86 -1.54
C LEU A 291 5.18 -10.21 -0.68
N ASN A 292 4.08 -9.47 -0.84
CA ASN A 292 2.86 -9.69 -0.05
C ASN A 292 2.26 -11.09 -0.21
N ALA A 293 2.51 -11.79 -1.32
CA ALA A 293 2.02 -13.14 -1.55
C ALA A 293 2.62 -14.14 -0.55
N ALA A 294 3.89 -13.99 -0.18
CA ALA A 294 4.53 -14.82 0.83
C ALA A 294 3.79 -14.73 2.17
N GLY A 295 3.60 -13.54 2.73
CA GLY A 295 2.87 -13.36 3.99
C GLY A 295 1.37 -13.65 3.94
N ARG A 296 0.81 -13.96 2.77
CA ARG A 296 -0.59 -14.37 2.60
C ARG A 296 -0.79 -15.86 2.44
N LEU A 297 0.18 -16.57 1.90
CA LEU A 297 0.08 -17.99 1.55
C LEU A 297 1.13 -18.84 2.23
N ASP A 298 2.24 -18.25 2.68
CA ASP A 298 3.41 -18.96 3.20
C ASP A 298 4.12 -18.10 4.26
N ASP A 299 5.45 -18.12 4.27
CA ASP A 299 6.34 -17.42 5.19
C ASP A 299 7.02 -16.20 4.53
N MET A 300 6.84 -15.02 5.10
CA MET A 300 7.47 -13.79 4.63
C MET A 300 9.00 -13.80 4.77
N SER A 301 9.58 -14.72 5.53
CA SER A 301 11.04 -14.85 5.63
C SER A 301 11.73 -14.99 4.27
N VAL A 302 11.05 -15.58 3.27
CA VAL A 302 11.53 -15.65 1.88
C VAL A 302 11.67 -14.25 1.27
N GLY A 303 10.69 -13.38 1.52
CA GLY A 303 10.74 -11.98 1.08
C GLY A 303 11.89 -11.21 1.72
N VAL A 304 12.08 -11.36 3.03
CA VAL A 304 13.21 -10.73 3.75
C VAL A 304 14.55 -11.28 3.25
N ALA A 305 14.66 -12.59 3.05
CA ALA A 305 15.88 -13.23 2.52
C ALA A 305 16.23 -12.69 1.13
N LEU A 306 15.24 -12.53 0.25
CA LEU A 306 15.42 -11.89 -1.07
C LEU A 306 15.99 -10.48 -0.94
N LEU A 307 15.43 -9.66 -0.06
CA LEU A 307 15.86 -8.26 0.12
C LEU A 307 17.23 -8.14 0.79
N LEU A 308 17.64 -9.11 1.59
CA LEU A 308 18.97 -9.19 2.20
C LEU A 308 20.04 -9.76 1.28
N CYS A 309 19.64 -10.48 0.23
CA CYS A 309 20.56 -11.20 -0.65
C CYS A 309 21.51 -10.26 -1.41
N ASP A 310 22.80 -10.57 -1.40
CA ASP A 310 23.83 -9.81 -2.12
C ASP A 310 24.22 -10.46 -3.47
N ASN A 311 23.73 -11.67 -3.74
CA ASN A 311 23.99 -12.45 -4.94
C ASN A 311 22.78 -12.44 -5.87
N ILE A 312 22.96 -11.96 -7.11
CA ILE A 312 21.85 -11.89 -8.08
C ILE A 312 21.34 -13.28 -8.50
N GLY A 313 22.19 -14.32 -8.51
CA GLY A 313 21.78 -15.69 -8.83
C GLY A 313 20.82 -16.26 -7.79
N GLU A 314 21.15 -16.10 -6.52
CA GLU A 314 20.29 -16.49 -5.39
C GLU A 314 19.01 -15.64 -5.35
N ALA A 315 19.14 -14.32 -5.57
CA ALA A 315 18.00 -13.42 -5.63
C ALA A 315 16.99 -13.83 -6.71
N ARG A 316 17.44 -14.29 -7.87
CA ARG A 316 16.55 -14.80 -8.92
C ARG A 316 15.79 -16.06 -8.50
N VAL A 317 16.41 -16.96 -7.74
CA VAL A 317 15.74 -18.15 -7.22
C VAL A 317 14.61 -17.75 -6.27
N LEU A 318 14.90 -16.87 -5.29
CA LEU A 318 13.90 -16.38 -4.33
C LEU A 318 12.80 -15.54 -5.03
N ALA A 319 13.15 -14.73 -6.02
CA ALA A 319 12.17 -13.97 -6.79
C ALA A 319 11.21 -14.87 -7.60
N ASN A 320 11.70 -15.99 -8.15
CA ASN A 320 10.86 -16.99 -8.82
C ASN A 320 9.88 -17.65 -7.84
N GLU A 321 10.32 -17.95 -6.63
CA GLU A 321 9.45 -18.49 -5.57
C GLU A 321 8.33 -17.52 -5.22
N LEU A 322 8.66 -16.24 -5.00
CA LEU A 322 7.67 -15.19 -4.75
C LEU A 322 6.70 -14.97 -5.93
N ASP A 323 7.19 -15.07 -7.16
CA ASP A 323 6.32 -14.97 -8.35
C ASP A 323 5.35 -16.14 -8.44
N ALA A 324 5.81 -17.37 -8.15
CA ALA A 324 4.95 -18.53 -8.07
C ALA A 324 3.85 -18.39 -7.00
N LEU A 325 4.21 -17.95 -5.79
CA LEU A 325 3.25 -17.63 -4.73
C LEU A 325 2.24 -16.56 -5.16
N ASN A 326 2.71 -15.50 -5.82
CA ASN A 326 1.83 -14.45 -6.31
C ASN A 326 0.89 -14.95 -7.42
N GLN A 327 1.35 -15.87 -8.27
CA GLN A 327 0.49 -16.48 -9.28
C GLN A 327 -0.60 -17.34 -8.61
N THR A 328 -0.22 -18.19 -7.65
CA THR A 328 -1.18 -18.99 -6.86
C THR A 328 -2.19 -18.08 -6.14
N ARG A 329 -1.74 -16.99 -5.52
CA ARG A 329 -2.62 -16.01 -4.88
C ARG A 329 -3.63 -15.42 -5.87
N LYS A 330 -3.21 -15.08 -7.11
CA LYS A 330 -4.10 -14.55 -8.15
C LYS A 330 -5.15 -15.57 -8.58
N GLU A 331 -4.78 -16.83 -8.71
CA GLU A 331 -5.71 -17.90 -9.06
C GLU A 331 -6.78 -18.11 -7.98
N ILE A 332 -6.36 -18.13 -6.70
CA ILE A 332 -7.28 -18.17 -5.55
C ILE A 332 -8.20 -16.93 -5.56
N GLU A 333 -7.66 -15.74 -5.74
CA GLU A 333 -8.43 -14.48 -5.79
C GLU A 333 -9.49 -14.51 -6.90
N GLN A 334 -9.12 -14.98 -8.10
CA GLN A 334 -10.03 -15.07 -9.24
C GLN A 334 -11.17 -16.06 -8.99
N GLY A 335 -10.86 -17.22 -8.41
CA GLY A 335 -11.87 -18.20 -8.03
C GLY A 335 -12.86 -17.64 -7.01
N MET A 336 -12.34 -17.08 -5.92
CA MET A 336 -13.15 -16.46 -4.86
C MET A 336 -13.99 -15.30 -5.40
N GLN A 337 -13.45 -14.50 -6.32
CA GLN A 337 -14.18 -13.38 -6.94
C GLN A 337 -15.35 -13.88 -7.80
N ALA A 338 -15.18 -14.95 -8.58
CA ALA A 338 -16.25 -15.53 -9.38
C ALA A 338 -17.40 -16.06 -8.50
N GLU A 339 -17.07 -16.74 -7.40
CA GLU A 339 -18.04 -17.21 -6.41
C GLU A 339 -18.77 -16.04 -5.72
N ALA A 340 -18.04 -15.01 -5.30
CA ALA A 340 -18.63 -13.82 -4.68
C ALA A 340 -19.60 -13.09 -5.63
N LEU A 341 -19.26 -12.99 -6.90
CA LEU A 341 -20.16 -12.40 -7.91
C LEU A 341 -21.44 -13.21 -8.10
N THR A 342 -21.35 -14.55 -8.02
CA THR A 342 -22.52 -15.43 -8.07
C THR A 342 -23.43 -15.19 -6.86
N LEU A 343 -22.86 -15.06 -5.66
CA LEU A 343 -23.60 -14.71 -4.45
C LEU A 343 -24.29 -13.34 -4.56
N CYS A 344 -23.60 -12.32 -5.08
CA CYS A 344 -24.20 -11.01 -5.32
C CYS A 344 -25.38 -11.08 -6.30
N GLN A 345 -25.27 -11.85 -7.39
CA GLN A 345 -26.36 -12.04 -8.35
C GLN A 345 -27.58 -12.76 -7.72
N GLN A 346 -27.34 -13.68 -6.77
CA GLN A 346 -28.42 -14.33 -6.02
C GLN A 346 -29.13 -13.33 -5.11
N LEU A 347 -28.38 -12.46 -4.42
CA LEU A 347 -28.94 -11.40 -3.59
C LEU A 347 -29.77 -10.40 -4.41
N GLU A 348 -29.30 -10.00 -5.61
CA GLU A 348 -30.05 -9.14 -6.52
C GLU A 348 -31.35 -9.78 -7.05
N ARG A 349 -31.39 -11.11 -7.16
CA ARG A 349 -32.59 -11.82 -7.58
C ARG A 349 -33.61 -11.99 -6.46
N SER A 350 -33.15 -12.04 -5.20
CA SER A 350 -34.01 -12.21 -4.03
C SER A 350 -34.57 -10.88 -3.49
N SER A 351 -33.94 -9.76 -3.83
CA SER A 351 -34.39 -8.41 -3.47
C SER A 351 -34.15 -7.46 -4.64
N ASP A 352 -35.05 -6.51 -4.88
CA ASP A 352 -34.93 -5.54 -5.98
C ASP A 352 -33.66 -4.68 -5.93
N THR A 353 -32.96 -4.65 -4.78
CA THR A 353 -31.73 -3.89 -4.56
C THR A 353 -30.77 -4.66 -3.66
N LEU A 354 -29.46 -4.47 -3.87
CA LEU A 354 -28.44 -4.97 -2.95
C LEU A 354 -28.53 -4.24 -1.59
N PRO A 355 -28.25 -4.93 -0.46
CA PRO A 355 -28.11 -4.30 0.85
C PRO A 355 -27.09 -3.17 0.85
N GLY A 356 -27.23 -2.20 1.75
CA GLY A 356 -26.26 -1.10 1.92
C GLY A 356 -24.84 -1.58 2.22
N GLY A 357 -24.71 -2.62 3.06
CA GLY A 357 -23.47 -3.33 3.35
C GLY A 357 -23.54 -4.80 2.95
N LEU A 358 -22.45 -5.36 2.47
CA LEU A 358 -22.36 -6.75 2.03
C LEU A 358 -21.48 -7.54 3.00
N ALA A 359 -22.04 -8.56 3.65
CA ALA A 359 -21.28 -9.60 4.34
C ALA A 359 -21.38 -10.90 3.55
N MET A 360 -20.24 -11.53 3.27
CA MET A 360 -20.15 -12.68 2.37
C MET A 360 -19.27 -13.76 2.99
N TYR A 361 -19.66 -15.01 2.81
CA TYR A 361 -18.93 -16.18 3.28
C TYR A 361 -19.03 -17.33 2.30
N HIS A 362 -17.95 -18.08 2.19
CA HIS A 362 -17.95 -19.36 1.49
C HIS A 362 -16.97 -20.32 2.19
N PRO A 363 -17.32 -21.61 2.36
CA PRO A 363 -16.50 -22.57 3.11
C PRO A 363 -15.12 -22.84 2.53
N GLN A 364 -14.90 -22.54 1.25
CA GLN A 364 -13.62 -22.75 0.54
C GLN A 364 -12.79 -21.47 0.41
N TRP A 365 -13.22 -20.35 0.98
CA TRP A 365 -12.43 -19.13 0.87
C TRP A 365 -11.20 -19.16 1.77
N HIS A 366 -10.13 -18.56 1.25
CA HIS A 366 -8.83 -18.55 1.92
C HIS A 366 -8.66 -17.29 2.79
N GLN A 367 -8.28 -17.47 4.07
CA GLN A 367 -8.12 -16.39 5.05
C GLN A 367 -7.12 -15.30 4.61
N GLY A 368 -6.02 -15.66 3.94
CA GLY A 368 -5.02 -14.72 3.44
C GLY A 368 -5.49 -13.86 2.27
N VAL A 369 -6.62 -14.22 1.61
CA VAL A 369 -7.11 -13.58 0.39
C VAL A 369 -8.44 -12.83 0.59
N VAL A 370 -9.20 -13.11 1.65
CA VAL A 370 -10.51 -12.46 1.90
C VAL A 370 -10.42 -10.92 1.94
N GLY A 371 -9.33 -10.34 2.43
CA GLY A 371 -9.16 -8.90 2.44
C GLY A 371 -9.03 -8.29 1.03
N ILE A 372 -8.40 -9.01 0.10
CA ILE A 372 -8.31 -8.61 -1.31
C ILE A 372 -9.68 -8.76 -1.96
N LEU A 373 -10.35 -9.88 -1.72
CA LEU A 373 -11.71 -10.11 -2.21
C LEU A 373 -12.67 -9.01 -1.78
N ALA A 374 -12.68 -8.66 -0.48
CA ALA A 374 -13.51 -7.57 0.05
C ALA A 374 -13.24 -6.25 -0.69
N SER A 375 -11.97 -5.93 -0.97
CA SER A 375 -11.60 -4.74 -1.76
C SER A 375 -12.18 -4.80 -3.18
N ARG A 376 -12.06 -5.93 -3.89
CA ARG A 376 -12.57 -6.09 -5.26
C ARG A 376 -14.09 -5.98 -5.34
N ILE A 377 -14.80 -6.59 -4.39
CA ILE A 377 -16.26 -6.49 -4.34
C ILE A 377 -16.69 -5.07 -3.97
N LYS A 378 -16.03 -4.43 -3.00
CA LYS A 378 -16.25 -3.02 -2.66
C LYS A 378 -16.07 -2.10 -3.87
N GLU A 379 -14.98 -2.25 -4.63
CA GLU A 379 -14.72 -1.45 -5.84
C GLU A 379 -15.80 -1.65 -6.90
N ARG A 380 -16.24 -2.89 -7.09
CA ARG A 380 -17.24 -3.23 -8.11
C ARG A 380 -18.65 -2.73 -7.75
N PHE A 381 -19.05 -2.85 -6.50
CA PHE A 381 -20.43 -2.53 -6.06
C PHE A 381 -20.53 -1.21 -5.30
N HIS A 382 -19.41 -0.56 -5.05
CA HIS A 382 -19.29 0.69 -4.28
C HIS A 382 -20.07 0.64 -2.95
N ARG A 383 -19.80 -0.42 -2.16
CA ARG A 383 -20.45 -0.69 -0.87
C ARG A 383 -19.42 -1.14 0.16
N PRO A 384 -19.64 -0.89 1.45
CA PRO A 384 -18.90 -1.57 2.49
C PRO A 384 -19.06 -3.09 2.37
N VAL A 385 -17.95 -3.81 2.43
CA VAL A 385 -17.90 -5.27 2.24
C VAL A 385 -17.10 -5.93 3.35
N ILE A 386 -17.64 -7.01 3.91
CA ILE A 386 -16.90 -7.91 4.80
C ILE A 386 -16.94 -9.32 4.18
N ALA A 387 -15.76 -9.86 3.88
CA ALA A 387 -15.60 -11.23 3.38
C ALA A 387 -15.02 -12.13 4.47
N PHE A 388 -15.60 -13.32 4.65
CA PHE A 388 -15.26 -14.27 5.70
C PHE A 388 -14.71 -15.57 5.12
N ALA A 389 -13.72 -16.15 5.81
CA ALA A 389 -13.20 -17.49 5.56
C ALA A 389 -13.27 -18.32 6.86
N PRO A 390 -13.41 -19.67 6.75
CA PRO A 390 -13.42 -20.53 7.93
C PRO A 390 -12.00 -20.66 8.52
N THR A 391 -11.94 -20.82 9.83
CA THR A 391 -10.69 -21.12 10.56
C THR A 391 -10.50 -22.61 10.83
N GLY A 392 -11.55 -23.41 10.61
CA GLY A 392 -11.52 -24.86 10.81
C GLY A 392 -11.97 -25.35 12.19
N ASP A 393 -12.20 -24.43 13.12
CA ASP A 393 -12.67 -24.69 14.50
C ASP A 393 -14.13 -24.26 14.76
N GLY A 394 -14.88 -24.00 13.69
CA GLY A 394 -16.27 -23.50 13.79
C GLY A 394 -16.36 -21.98 13.91
N THR A 395 -15.25 -21.26 13.78
CA THR A 395 -15.23 -19.81 13.71
C THR A 395 -14.94 -19.31 12.28
N LEU A 396 -15.31 -18.06 12.02
CA LEU A 396 -15.03 -17.37 10.78
C LEU A 396 -14.14 -16.16 11.07
N LYS A 397 -13.15 -15.95 10.21
CA LYS A 397 -12.31 -14.77 10.22
C LYS A 397 -12.70 -13.85 9.06
N GLY A 398 -13.14 -12.63 9.37
CA GLY A 398 -13.64 -11.64 8.43
C GLY A 398 -12.65 -10.53 8.19
N SER A 399 -12.64 -10.01 6.96
CA SER A 399 -11.90 -8.80 6.58
C SER A 399 -12.85 -7.82 5.93
N GLY A 400 -13.02 -6.66 6.58
CA GLY A 400 -13.88 -5.57 6.15
C GLY A 400 -13.12 -4.51 5.34
N ARG A 401 -13.81 -3.96 4.34
CA ARG A 401 -13.36 -2.80 3.55
C ARG A 401 -14.52 -1.83 3.40
N SER A 402 -14.28 -0.57 3.70
CA SER A 402 -15.29 0.47 3.66
C SER A 402 -15.18 1.40 2.47
N ILE A 403 -16.21 2.20 2.26
CA ILE A 403 -16.26 3.36 1.37
C ILE A 403 -16.28 4.64 2.20
N GLN A 404 -16.10 5.77 1.55
CA GLN A 404 -16.24 7.08 2.20
C GLN A 404 -17.64 7.21 2.81
N GLY A 405 -17.72 7.76 4.02
CA GLY A 405 -18.97 7.97 4.74
C GLY A 405 -19.32 6.89 5.77
N LEU A 406 -18.65 5.74 5.76
CA LEU A 406 -18.82 4.72 6.81
C LEU A 406 -17.47 4.39 7.48
N HIS A 407 -17.38 4.59 8.80
CA HIS A 407 -16.25 4.15 9.60
C HIS A 407 -16.44 2.68 10.00
N MET A 408 -15.64 1.76 9.39
CA MET A 408 -15.85 0.31 9.54
C MET A 408 -15.74 -0.16 10.98
N ARG A 409 -14.73 0.32 11.72
CA ARG A 409 -14.55 -0.06 13.13
C ARG A 409 -15.75 0.37 13.99
N ASP A 410 -16.24 1.61 13.81
CA ASP A 410 -17.37 2.13 14.58
C ASP A 410 -18.66 1.34 14.28
N ALA A 411 -18.84 0.92 13.02
CA ALA A 411 -19.95 0.07 12.64
C ALA A 411 -19.90 -1.30 13.34
N LEU A 412 -18.70 -1.91 13.45
CA LEU A 412 -18.51 -3.16 14.18
C LEU A 412 -18.72 -2.98 15.69
N GLU A 413 -18.22 -1.90 16.28
CA GLU A 413 -18.42 -1.56 17.69
C GLU A 413 -19.91 -1.36 18.00
N ARG A 414 -20.64 -0.70 17.09
CA ARG A 414 -22.08 -0.52 17.23
C ARG A 414 -22.83 -1.84 17.18
N LEU A 415 -22.45 -2.74 16.27
CA LEU A 415 -23.05 -4.08 16.19
C LEU A 415 -22.77 -4.91 17.45
N ASP A 416 -21.55 -4.87 17.96
CA ASP A 416 -21.18 -5.58 19.20
C ASP A 416 -21.94 -5.05 20.41
N THR A 417 -22.15 -3.73 20.46
CA THR A 417 -22.95 -3.08 21.51
C THR A 417 -24.43 -3.45 21.43
N LEU A 418 -25.02 -3.49 20.22
CA LEU A 418 -26.46 -3.79 20.03
C LEU A 418 -26.75 -5.28 20.15
N TYR A 419 -25.82 -6.13 19.78
CA TYR A 419 -25.98 -7.59 19.73
C TYR A 419 -24.80 -8.28 20.44
N PRO A 420 -24.72 -8.21 21.79
CA PRO A 420 -23.62 -8.77 22.56
C PRO A 420 -23.38 -10.25 22.23
N GLY A 421 -22.12 -10.62 21.95
CA GLY A 421 -21.70 -11.98 21.58
C GLY A 421 -21.98 -12.36 20.12
N LEU A 422 -22.44 -11.43 19.28
CA LEU A 422 -22.51 -11.64 17.83
C LEU A 422 -21.11 -11.64 17.22
N ILE A 423 -20.22 -10.78 17.71
CA ILE A 423 -18.83 -10.67 17.30
C ILE A 423 -17.94 -11.18 18.44
N LEU A 424 -17.02 -12.11 18.17
CA LEU A 424 -16.09 -12.63 19.16
C LEU A 424 -14.93 -11.66 19.43
N LYS A 425 -14.40 -11.06 18.37
CA LYS A 425 -13.30 -10.11 18.39
C LYS A 425 -13.34 -9.25 17.12
N PHE A 426 -13.03 -7.97 17.27
CA PHE A 426 -12.84 -7.08 16.13
C PHE A 426 -11.75 -6.04 16.40
N GLY A 427 -11.24 -5.43 15.33
CA GLY A 427 -10.27 -4.34 15.39
C GLY A 427 -10.03 -3.76 14.00
N GLY A 428 -9.43 -2.59 13.94
CA GLY A 428 -9.12 -1.91 12.68
C GLY A 428 -9.37 -0.42 12.73
N HIS A 429 -9.62 0.16 11.56
CA HIS A 429 -9.73 1.60 11.33
C HIS A 429 -10.96 1.92 10.46
N ALA A 430 -11.08 3.19 10.05
CA ALA A 430 -12.21 3.67 9.25
C ALA A 430 -12.44 2.86 7.97
N MET A 431 -11.39 2.58 7.21
CA MET A 431 -11.50 1.99 5.87
C MET A 431 -11.28 0.48 5.83
N ALA A 432 -10.70 -0.11 6.88
CA ALA A 432 -10.42 -1.54 6.95
C ALA A 432 -10.49 -2.04 8.39
N ALA A 433 -11.11 -3.20 8.58
CA ALA A 433 -11.19 -3.85 9.89
C ALA A 433 -11.16 -5.37 9.74
N GLY A 434 -10.69 -6.04 10.79
CA GLY A 434 -10.77 -7.48 10.96
C GLY A 434 -11.77 -7.85 12.06
N LEU A 435 -12.41 -9.01 11.94
CA LEU A 435 -13.27 -9.53 12.98
C LEU A 435 -13.32 -11.05 12.94
N SER A 436 -13.82 -11.63 14.04
CA SER A 436 -14.13 -13.07 14.13
C SER A 436 -15.52 -13.26 14.70
N LEU A 437 -16.21 -14.28 14.22
CA LEU A 437 -17.53 -14.68 14.73
C LEU A 437 -17.72 -16.20 14.64
N GLU A 438 -18.68 -16.75 15.36
CA GLU A 438 -19.07 -18.16 15.20
C GLU A 438 -19.76 -18.36 13.84
N GLU A 439 -19.41 -19.41 13.11
CA GLU A 439 -20.01 -19.72 11.81
C GLU A 439 -21.54 -19.78 11.87
N ALA A 440 -22.10 -20.35 12.93
CA ALA A 440 -23.54 -20.44 13.16
C ALA A 440 -24.24 -19.07 13.28
N ARG A 441 -23.49 -17.99 13.55
CA ARG A 441 -24.03 -16.63 13.69
C ARG A 441 -23.86 -15.79 12.41
N PHE A 442 -23.33 -16.37 11.34
CA PHE A 442 -23.04 -15.62 10.11
C PHE A 442 -24.30 -14.98 9.48
N GLU A 443 -25.39 -15.72 9.35
CA GLU A 443 -26.62 -15.20 8.74
C GLU A 443 -27.20 -14.02 9.53
N GLU A 444 -27.18 -14.10 10.86
CA GLU A 444 -27.59 -13.00 11.71
C GLU A 444 -26.68 -11.77 11.53
N PHE A 445 -25.36 -11.98 11.52
CA PHE A 445 -24.42 -10.90 11.28
C PHE A 445 -24.63 -10.25 9.92
N GLN A 446 -24.83 -11.05 8.87
CA GLN A 446 -25.06 -10.55 7.49
C GLN A 446 -26.30 -9.63 7.45
N GLN A 447 -27.38 -10.05 8.07
CA GLN A 447 -28.60 -9.25 8.14
C GLN A 447 -28.36 -7.94 8.91
N ARG A 448 -27.81 -8.03 10.13
CA ARG A 448 -27.61 -6.86 11.02
C ARG A 448 -26.63 -5.85 10.45
N PHE A 449 -25.57 -6.32 9.81
CA PHE A 449 -24.60 -5.45 9.13
C PHE A 449 -25.25 -4.71 7.94
N GLY A 450 -26.02 -5.41 7.11
CA GLY A 450 -26.76 -4.81 6.01
C GLY A 450 -27.75 -3.74 6.47
N GLU A 451 -28.53 -4.01 7.54
CA GLU A 451 -29.48 -3.08 8.16
C GLU A 451 -28.76 -1.82 8.69
N LEU A 452 -27.69 -2.00 9.48
CA LEU A 452 -26.92 -0.90 10.06
C LEU A 452 -26.33 0.02 9.01
N VAL A 453 -25.68 -0.57 7.97
CA VAL A 453 -25.08 0.23 6.90
C VAL A 453 -26.17 0.99 6.12
N THR A 454 -27.33 0.38 5.89
CA THR A 454 -28.47 1.04 5.21
C THR A 454 -29.01 2.21 6.03
N GLU A 455 -29.00 2.10 7.35
CA GLU A 455 -29.42 3.18 8.25
C GLU A 455 -28.38 4.32 8.32
N TRP A 456 -27.09 3.99 8.35
CA TRP A 456 -26.02 4.96 8.62
C TRP A 456 -25.48 5.66 7.40
N LEU A 457 -25.54 5.02 6.23
CA LEU A 457 -24.90 5.52 5.02
C LEU A 457 -25.91 6.23 4.13
N ASP A 458 -25.60 7.48 3.76
CA ASP A 458 -26.37 8.21 2.76
C ASP A 458 -26.38 7.40 1.43
N PRO A 459 -27.56 7.08 0.87
CA PRO A 459 -27.67 6.38 -0.41
C PRO A 459 -26.90 7.05 -1.57
N ALA A 460 -26.69 8.37 -1.53
CA ALA A 460 -25.90 9.09 -2.52
C ALA A 460 -24.44 8.62 -2.53
N LEU A 461 -23.90 8.20 -1.36
CA LEU A 461 -22.52 7.69 -1.24
C LEU A 461 -22.34 6.27 -1.78
N LEU A 462 -23.44 5.58 -2.10
CA LEU A 462 -23.41 4.26 -2.75
C LEU A 462 -23.23 4.34 -4.27
N GLN A 463 -23.15 5.55 -4.83
CA GLN A 463 -22.84 5.77 -6.25
C GLN A 463 -21.34 5.90 -6.42
N GLY A 464 -20.78 5.11 -7.34
CA GLY A 464 -19.36 5.20 -7.68
C GLY A 464 -19.03 6.54 -8.35
N GLU A 465 -17.91 7.13 -8.01
CA GLU A 465 -17.39 8.34 -8.66
C GLU A 465 -16.06 8.07 -9.36
N VAL A 466 -15.91 8.65 -10.54
CA VAL A 466 -14.62 8.81 -11.21
C VAL A 466 -14.23 10.28 -11.09
N VAL A 467 -13.11 10.55 -10.41
CA VAL A 467 -12.65 11.90 -10.16
C VAL A 467 -11.57 12.29 -11.17
N SER A 468 -11.88 13.25 -12.06
CA SER A 468 -10.97 13.74 -13.09
C SER A 468 -10.31 15.06 -12.73
N ASP A 469 -9.18 15.36 -13.38
CA ASP A 469 -8.47 16.63 -13.34
C ASP A 469 -8.96 17.62 -14.41
N GLY A 470 -10.12 17.32 -15.02
CA GLY A 470 -10.71 18.11 -16.11
C GLY A 470 -10.16 17.75 -17.49
N PRO A 471 -10.58 18.46 -18.54
CA PRO A 471 -10.16 18.18 -19.90
C PRO A 471 -8.72 18.62 -20.17
N LEU A 472 -8.11 18.00 -21.18
CA LEU A 472 -6.90 18.50 -21.84
C LEU A 472 -7.30 19.28 -23.10
N GLU A 473 -6.57 20.33 -23.38
CA GLU A 473 -6.65 21.01 -24.68
C GLU A 473 -6.00 20.15 -25.78
N ALA A 474 -6.39 20.36 -27.03
CA ALA A 474 -5.83 19.59 -28.15
C ALA A 474 -4.29 19.65 -28.23
N ALA A 475 -3.70 20.81 -27.91
CA ALA A 475 -2.25 21.00 -27.86
C ALA A 475 -1.57 20.25 -26.72
N GLU A 476 -2.30 19.93 -25.64
CA GLU A 476 -1.80 19.17 -24.49
C GLU A 476 -1.82 17.64 -24.72
N MET A 477 -2.54 17.18 -25.76
CA MET A 477 -2.58 15.77 -26.13
C MET A 477 -1.36 15.37 -26.97
N SER A 478 -0.18 15.42 -26.34
CA SER A 478 1.11 15.23 -27.00
C SER A 478 2.03 14.27 -26.23
N MET A 479 3.05 13.76 -26.92
CA MET A 479 4.08 12.90 -26.34
C MET A 479 4.88 13.65 -25.26
N GLU A 480 5.13 14.92 -25.46
CA GLU A 480 5.87 15.81 -24.55
C GLU A 480 5.10 15.95 -23.23
N VAL A 481 3.79 16.17 -23.30
CA VAL A 481 2.93 16.26 -22.11
C VAL A 481 2.84 14.91 -21.40
N ALA A 482 2.69 13.81 -22.14
CA ALA A 482 2.68 12.47 -21.53
C ALA A 482 4.00 12.18 -20.79
N GLN A 483 5.14 12.55 -21.36
CA GLN A 483 6.46 12.42 -20.69
C GLN A 483 6.57 13.34 -19.48
N MET A 484 6.15 14.59 -19.60
CA MET A 484 6.12 15.54 -18.49
C MET A 484 5.29 15.01 -17.30
N LEU A 485 4.11 14.43 -17.56
CA LEU A 485 3.26 13.84 -16.53
C LEU A 485 3.91 12.63 -15.85
N ARG A 486 4.61 11.78 -16.61
CA ARG A 486 5.42 10.69 -16.05
C ARG A 486 6.49 11.20 -15.09
N ASP A 487 7.20 12.24 -15.50
CA ASP A 487 8.33 12.80 -14.76
C ASP A 487 7.88 13.66 -13.58
N ALA A 488 6.62 14.10 -13.57
CA ALA A 488 6.04 14.94 -12.52
C ALA A 488 5.73 14.19 -11.22
N GLY A 489 5.68 12.85 -11.24
CA GLY A 489 5.51 12.01 -10.04
C GLY A 489 6.66 12.13 -9.02
N PRO A 490 6.64 11.32 -7.96
CA PRO A 490 5.88 10.08 -7.84
C PRO A 490 4.39 10.30 -7.54
N TRP A 491 3.55 9.56 -8.25
CA TRP A 491 2.10 9.51 -8.03
C TRP A 491 1.74 8.30 -7.17
N GLY A 492 0.73 8.41 -6.32
CA GLY A 492 0.29 7.34 -5.44
C GLY A 492 -0.88 7.74 -4.53
N GLN A 493 -0.97 7.13 -3.36
CA GLN A 493 -2.05 7.38 -2.41
C GLN A 493 -2.09 8.86 -1.97
N MET A 494 -3.27 9.45 -1.97
CA MET A 494 -3.53 10.88 -1.69
C MET A 494 -2.82 11.87 -2.62
N PHE A 495 -2.01 11.37 -3.56
CA PHE A 495 -1.36 12.13 -4.61
C PHE A 495 -1.52 11.40 -5.96
N PRO A 496 -2.78 11.20 -6.40
CA PRO A 496 -3.09 10.29 -7.50
C PRO A 496 -2.52 10.75 -8.83
N GLU A 497 -2.21 9.76 -9.68
CA GLU A 497 -1.85 10.00 -11.06
C GLU A 497 -2.94 10.80 -11.80
N PRO A 498 -2.57 11.76 -12.68
CA PRO A 498 -3.54 12.57 -13.39
C PRO A 498 -4.51 11.73 -14.23
N LEU A 499 -5.80 11.99 -14.05
CA LEU A 499 -6.90 11.40 -14.81
C LEU A 499 -7.70 12.52 -15.46
N PHE A 500 -7.74 12.54 -16.78
CA PHE A 500 -8.44 13.57 -17.54
C PHE A 500 -9.78 13.07 -18.05
N ASP A 501 -10.66 13.99 -18.45
CA ASP A 501 -11.92 13.65 -19.08
C ASP A 501 -12.16 14.45 -20.37
N GLY A 502 -12.94 13.89 -21.28
CA GLY A 502 -13.28 14.58 -22.52
C GLY A 502 -14.31 13.81 -23.35
N ARG A 503 -14.91 14.54 -24.31
CA ARG A 503 -15.82 13.97 -25.30
C ARG A 503 -15.07 13.64 -26.57
N PHE A 504 -15.29 12.40 -27.06
CA PHE A 504 -14.60 11.90 -28.24
C PHE A 504 -15.55 11.26 -29.21
N ARG A 505 -15.27 11.41 -30.52
CA ARG A 505 -15.85 10.59 -31.57
C ARG A 505 -15.15 9.24 -31.57
N LEU A 506 -15.94 8.18 -31.54
CA LEU A 506 -15.46 6.80 -31.58
C LEU A 506 -15.41 6.33 -33.03
N LEU A 507 -14.21 6.27 -33.60
CA LEU A 507 -14.00 5.92 -35.00
C LEU A 507 -13.87 4.43 -35.23
N GLN A 508 -13.16 3.76 -34.33
CA GLN A 508 -12.99 2.31 -34.34
C GLN A 508 -13.00 1.73 -32.93
N GLN A 509 -13.51 0.52 -32.81
CA GLN A 509 -13.47 -0.25 -31.58
C GLN A 509 -13.31 -1.73 -31.90
N ARG A 510 -12.47 -2.42 -31.11
CA ARG A 510 -12.26 -3.86 -31.23
C ARG A 510 -11.79 -4.47 -29.93
N LEU A 511 -12.15 -5.72 -29.69
CA LEU A 511 -11.59 -6.50 -28.58
C LEU A 511 -10.15 -6.91 -28.90
N VAL A 512 -9.30 -6.83 -27.87
CA VAL A 512 -7.93 -7.35 -27.87
C VAL A 512 -7.82 -8.30 -26.69
N GLY A 513 -7.40 -9.53 -26.94
CA GLY A 513 -7.58 -10.60 -25.99
C GLY A 513 -9.07 -10.84 -25.74
N GLU A 514 -9.40 -11.33 -24.55
CA GLU A 514 -10.80 -11.67 -24.23
C GLU A 514 -11.58 -10.54 -23.55
N ARG A 515 -10.89 -9.50 -23.02
CA ARG A 515 -11.46 -8.53 -22.07
C ARG A 515 -10.96 -7.10 -22.20
N HIS A 516 -10.24 -6.75 -23.25
CA HIS A 516 -9.72 -5.40 -23.43
C HIS A 516 -10.32 -4.76 -24.67
N LEU A 517 -10.74 -3.51 -24.57
CA LEU A 517 -11.26 -2.74 -25.70
C LEU A 517 -10.19 -1.80 -26.21
N LYS A 518 -9.76 -2.01 -27.45
CA LYS A 518 -8.93 -1.05 -28.16
C LYS A 518 -9.82 -0.15 -29.00
N VAL A 519 -9.59 1.16 -28.91
CA VAL A 519 -10.36 2.18 -29.60
C VAL A 519 -9.46 3.12 -30.38
N MET A 520 -10.02 3.73 -31.42
CA MET A 520 -9.46 4.89 -32.09
C MET A 520 -10.44 6.02 -31.96
N VAL A 521 -10.00 7.14 -31.39
CA VAL A 521 -10.87 8.27 -31.03
C VAL A 521 -10.29 9.61 -31.48
N GLU A 522 -11.18 10.57 -31.68
CA GLU A 522 -10.84 11.97 -31.99
C GLU A 522 -11.64 12.89 -31.06
N PRO A 523 -11.02 13.93 -30.43
CA PRO A 523 -11.77 14.89 -29.64
C PRO A 523 -12.90 15.54 -30.44
N VAL A 524 -14.10 15.69 -29.85
CA VAL A 524 -15.27 16.27 -30.56
C VAL A 524 -14.99 17.70 -31.01
N ASP A 525 -14.26 18.48 -30.20
CA ASP A 525 -13.92 19.87 -30.48
C ASP A 525 -12.71 20.02 -31.43
N GLY A 526 -12.24 18.90 -32.00
CA GLY A 526 -11.06 18.83 -32.87
C GLY A 526 -9.77 18.57 -32.12
N GLY A 527 -8.85 17.84 -32.78
CA GLY A 527 -7.59 17.46 -32.19
C GLY A 527 -6.95 16.26 -32.89
N PRO A 528 -5.92 15.66 -32.29
CA PRO A 528 -5.24 14.51 -32.88
C PRO A 528 -6.10 13.25 -32.85
N LEU A 529 -5.85 12.37 -33.81
CA LEU A 529 -6.34 11.01 -33.77
C LEU A 529 -5.54 10.21 -32.74
N LEU A 530 -6.22 9.57 -31.79
CA LEU A 530 -5.62 8.94 -30.64
C LEU A 530 -5.98 7.46 -30.53
N ASP A 531 -4.98 6.64 -30.27
CA ASP A 531 -5.17 5.26 -29.82
C ASP A 531 -5.57 5.25 -28.34
N GLY A 532 -6.58 4.45 -27.99
CA GLY A 532 -6.99 4.21 -26.61
C GLY A 532 -7.11 2.72 -26.30
N ILE A 533 -6.90 2.37 -25.05
CA ILE A 533 -7.13 1.03 -24.52
C ILE A 533 -7.86 1.09 -23.18
N ALA A 534 -8.95 0.34 -23.06
CA ALA A 534 -9.65 0.09 -21.82
C ALA A 534 -9.45 -1.37 -21.40
N PHE A 535 -8.91 -1.59 -20.22
CA PHE A 535 -8.64 -2.93 -19.71
C PHE A 535 -9.83 -3.50 -18.94
N ASN A 536 -10.05 -4.83 -19.05
CA ASN A 536 -11.04 -5.59 -18.30
C ASN A 536 -12.47 -5.00 -18.39
N ILE A 537 -12.90 -4.61 -19.57
CA ILE A 537 -14.22 -4.06 -19.84
C ILE A 537 -15.32 -5.11 -19.69
N ASP A 538 -16.54 -4.65 -19.52
CA ASP A 538 -17.73 -5.51 -19.61
C ASP A 538 -18.04 -5.80 -21.07
N THR A 539 -17.72 -7.01 -21.51
CA THR A 539 -17.91 -7.47 -22.89
C THR A 539 -19.38 -7.67 -23.28
N SER A 540 -20.31 -7.59 -22.35
CA SER A 540 -21.75 -7.55 -22.62
C SER A 540 -22.24 -6.17 -23.07
N ILE A 541 -21.41 -5.12 -22.88
CA ILE A 541 -21.69 -3.73 -23.23
C ILE A 541 -20.84 -3.29 -24.41
N TRP A 542 -19.57 -3.67 -24.41
CA TRP A 542 -18.58 -3.25 -25.39
C TRP A 542 -17.94 -4.44 -26.13
N PRO A 543 -17.66 -4.35 -27.44
CA PRO A 543 -17.86 -3.17 -28.30
C PRO A 543 -19.34 -2.95 -28.68
N ASP A 544 -19.75 -1.70 -28.78
CA ASP A 544 -21.09 -1.32 -29.29
C ASP A 544 -20.96 -0.46 -30.56
N ASN A 545 -21.21 -1.07 -31.70
CA ASN A 545 -21.11 -0.40 -33.00
C ASN A 545 -22.20 0.68 -33.25
N GLY A 546 -23.19 0.79 -32.38
CA GLY A 546 -24.20 1.85 -32.41
C GLY A 546 -23.69 3.17 -31.83
N VAL A 547 -22.70 3.11 -30.93
CA VAL A 547 -22.14 4.28 -30.26
C VAL A 547 -21.15 5.00 -31.17
N ARG A 548 -21.35 6.31 -31.36
CA ARG A 548 -20.50 7.18 -32.17
C ARG A 548 -19.73 8.22 -31.38
N GLU A 549 -20.24 8.59 -30.22
CA GLU A 549 -19.59 9.52 -29.30
C GLU A 549 -19.54 8.91 -27.89
N VAL A 550 -18.46 9.19 -27.19
CA VAL A 550 -18.22 8.73 -25.84
C VAL A 550 -17.67 9.84 -24.97
N GLN A 551 -18.05 9.85 -23.70
CA GLN A 551 -17.29 10.53 -22.65
C GLN A 551 -16.25 9.55 -22.13
N LEU A 552 -14.99 9.96 -22.08
CA LEU A 552 -13.89 9.16 -21.54
C LEU A 552 -13.35 9.79 -20.27
N ALA A 553 -12.98 8.95 -19.30
CA ALA A 553 -11.99 9.27 -18.28
C ALA A 553 -10.71 8.49 -18.61
N TYR A 554 -9.59 9.20 -18.75
CA TYR A 554 -8.36 8.61 -19.29
C TYR A 554 -7.10 9.21 -18.71
N LYS A 555 -6.03 8.41 -18.72
CA LYS A 555 -4.66 8.87 -18.50
C LYS A 555 -3.97 9.01 -19.84
N LEU A 556 -3.13 10.02 -19.96
CA LEU A 556 -2.28 10.22 -21.12
C LEU A 556 -0.98 9.45 -20.93
N ASP A 557 -0.70 8.48 -21.79
CA ASP A 557 0.45 7.60 -21.66
C ASP A 557 1.21 7.42 -22.98
N ILE A 558 2.41 6.89 -22.87
CA ILE A 558 3.29 6.57 -24.00
C ILE A 558 3.33 5.07 -24.16
N ASN A 559 2.73 4.59 -25.23
CA ASN A 559 2.85 3.19 -25.64
C ASN A 559 4.19 2.97 -26.34
N GLU A 560 4.93 1.97 -25.89
CA GLU A 560 6.18 1.55 -26.52
C GLU A 560 6.08 0.10 -26.96
N PHE A 561 5.95 -0.09 -28.26
CA PHE A 561 5.82 -1.42 -28.83
C PHE A 561 6.79 -1.62 -30.00
N ARG A 562 7.63 -2.64 -29.92
CA ARG A 562 8.63 -2.99 -30.93
C ARG A 562 9.55 -1.80 -31.33
N GLY A 563 9.93 -0.99 -30.36
CA GLY A 563 10.80 0.19 -30.56
C GLY A 563 10.08 1.44 -31.07
N ASN A 564 8.79 1.35 -31.39
CA ASN A 564 7.98 2.51 -31.75
C ASN A 564 7.32 3.12 -30.52
N ARG A 565 7.37 4.44 -30.42
CA ARG A 565 6.68 5.20 -29.35
C ARG A 565 5.48 5.92 -29.97
N SER A 566 4.35 5.82 -29.32
CA SER A 566 3.12 6.51 -29.73
C SER A 566 2.34 6.97 -28.49
N LEU A 567 1.62 8.08 -28.65
CA LEU A 567 0.68 8.55 -27.64
C LEU A 567 -0.49 7.59 -27.54
N GLN A 568 -0.89 7.24 -26.31
CA GLN A 568 -2.01 6.36 -26.04
C GLN A 568 -2.85 6.86 -24.87
N LEU A 569 -4.15 6.71 -24.94
CA LEU A 569 -5.05 6.91 -23.82
C LEU A 569 -5.22 5.58 -23.08
N ILE A 570 -4.87 5.55 -21.80
CA ILE A 570 -5.28 4.48 -20.90
C ILE A 570 -6.63 4.85 -20.33
N ILE A 571 -7.67 4.22 -20.83
CA ILE A 571 -9.07 4.55 -20.52
C ILE A 571 -9.44 3.84 -19.22
N ASP A 572 -9.76 4.63 -18.21
CA ASP A 572 -10.26 4.17 -16.91
C ASP A 572 -11.76 3.89 -16.98
N HIS A 573 -12.51 4.79 -17.62
CA HIS A 573 -13.95 4.65 -17.80
C HIS A 573 -14.45 5.24 -19.12
N LEU A 574 -15.49 4.60 -19.68
CA LEU A 574 -16.19 5.13 -20.86
C LEU A 574 -17.71 5.09 -20.67
N TRP A 575 -18.33 6.20 -21.02
CA TRP A 575 -19.80 6.35 -21.06
C TRP A 575 -20.24 6.59 -22.50
N PRO A 576 -21.22 5.84 -23.01
CA PRO A 576 -21.84 6.17 -24.29
C PRO A 576 -22.64 7.47 -24.15
N ASN A 577 -22.54 8.35 -25.17
CA ASN A 577 -23.35 9.56 -25.30
C ASN A 577 -24.49 9.35 -26.24
#